data_8370ad6c942d850a0a64e3117a1771ab
#
_entry.id   8370ad6c942d850a0a64e3117a1771ab
#
_cell.length_a   1.000
_cell.length_b   1.000
_cell.length_c   1.000
_cell.angle_alpha   90.00
_cell.angle_beta   90.00
_cell.angle_gamma   90.00
#
_symmetry.space_group_name_H-M   'P 1'
#
loop_
_entity.id
_entity.type
_entity.pdbx_description
1 polymer ?
#
loop_
_entity_poly.entity_id
_entity_poly.type
_entity_poly.pdbx_seq_one_letter_code
_entity_poly.pdbx_strand_id
1 'polypeptide(L)'
;MVKKIKTISEFHQVRGLPKPEHPLISVINVKTVKHLHADELMNLALDFYIIALKRIFNNGKLKYGQQLYDFDEGVMSFMSPNQVFSISIDNNEDLKQSGYVLLIHPDFLWNTPLAKTIRQYEYFDYSVNEALFLSEKEEKTIIEIIENIQQECQSTIDNFSQNIIIAHLETLLSYADRFYHRQFLIRKKANHQTLDRLEKLLSDYFNSDDIIRKGLPSVQFVSDKLNVSVSYLSRLLKTLTGQSTQQFIHDKLIEKAKEKLSTTELSVSEIAYTLGFEHSQSFSKLFKSKTNQSPLEFRQSFN
;
A
#
# COMPACT_ATOMS: atom_id res chain seq x y z
N MET A 1 -18.59 7.39 -14.24
CA MET A 1 -19.50 6.78 -13.23
C MET A 1 -18.80 5.53 -12.68
N VAL A 2 -18.82 5.28 -11.36
CA VAL A 2 -18.23 4.06 -10.76
C VAL A 2 -19.30 2.98 -10.79
N LYS A 3 -19.02 1.83 -11.42
CA LYS A 3 -19.92 0.67 -11.39
C LYS A 3 -19.59 -0.18 -10.18
N LYS A 4 -20.58 -0.40 -9.31
CA LYS A 4 -20.43 -1.28 -8.16
C LYS A 4 -20.84 -2.71 -8.52
N ILE A 5 -19.97 -3.68 -8.23
CA ILE A 5 -20.19 -5.12 -8.43
C ILE A 5 -20.20 -5.80 -7.07
N LYS A 6 -21.31 -6.45 -6.73
CA LYS A 6 -21.53 -7.01 -5.40
C LYS A 6 -21.14 -8.49 -5.28
N THR A 7 -21.24 -9.25 -6.36
CA THR A 7 -21.02 -10.70 -6.32
C THR A 7 -19.96 -11.14 -7.32
N ILE A 8 -19.28 -12.24 -7.02
CA ILE A 8 -18.31 -12.86 -7.91
C ILE A 8 -18.98 -13.32 -9.23
N SER A 9 -20.22 -13.81 -9.14
CA SER A 9 -20.99 -14.21 -10.34
C SER A 9 -21.28 -13.02 -11.27
N GLU A 10 -21.64 -11.86 -10.72
CA GLU A 10 -21.82 -10.62 -11.48
C GLU A 10 -20.49 -10.19 -12.16
N PHE A 11 -19.38 -10.29 -11.44
CA PHE A 11 -18.06 -10.00 -12.00
C PHE A 11 -17.73 -10.92 -13.19
N HIS A 12 -17.96 -12.23 -13.04
CA HIS A 12 -17.76 -13.20 -14.12
C HIS A 12 -18.62 -12.85 -15.33
N GLN A 13 -19.90 -12.53 -15.13
CA GLN A 13 -20.79 -12.13 -16.23
C GLN A 13 -20.31 -10.88 -16.94
N VAL A 14 -19.92 -9.82 -16.21
CA VAL A 14 -19.40 -8.57 -16.79
C VAL A 14 -18.11 -8.81 -17.55
N ARG A 15 -17.28 -9.76 -17.13
CA ARG A 15 -15.99 -10.09 -17.77
C ARG A 15 -16.10 -11.17 -18.85
N GLY A 16 -17.29 -11.66 -19.15
CA GLY A 16 -17.50 -12.74 -20.15
C GLY A 16 -16.84 -14.06 -19.75
N LEU A 17 -16.69 -14.32 -18.45
CA LEU A 17 -16.09 -15.53 -17.89
C LEU A 17 -17.15 -16.62 -17.69
N PRO A 18 -16.74 -17.89 -17.65
CA PRO A 18 -17.60 -18.97 -17.20
C PRO A 18 -18.18 -18.70 -15.80
N LYS A 19 -19.31 -19.31 -15.48
CA LYS A 19 -19.88 -19.23 -14.11
C LYS A 19 -18.84 -19.74 -13.11
N PRO A 20 -18.64 -19.03 -11.96
CA PRO A 20 -17.68 -19.47 -10.96
C PRO A 20 -18.11 -20.80 -10.32
N GLU A 21 -17.15 -21.66 -10.00
CA GLU A 21 -17.36 -22.94 -9.33
C GLU A 21 -17.97 -22.78 -7.92
N HIS A 22 -17.55 -21.71 -7.22
CA HIS A 22 -18.07 -21.37 -5.90
C HIS A 22 -18.54 -19.91 -5.87
N PRO A 23 -19.69 -19.59 -5.26
CA PRO A 23 -20.26 -18.23 -5.29
C PRO A 23 -19.46 -17.18 -4.52
N LEU A 24 -18.65 -17.61 -3.53
CA LEU A 24 -17.94 -16.71 -2.62
C LEU A 24 -16.43 -16.68 -2.81
N ILE A 25 -15.88 -17.56 -3.66
CA ILE A 25 -14.45 -17.56 -4.02
C ILE A 25 -14.29 -18.01 -5.46
N SER A 26 -13.32 -17.43 -6.18
CA SER A 26 -13.02 -17.84 -7.55
C SER A 26 -11.56 -17.61 -7.88
N VAL A 27 -10.96 -18.57 -8.58
CA VAL A 27 -9.63 -18.45 -9.18
C VAL A 27 -9.78 -18.33 -10.70
N ILE A 28 -9.30 -17.23 -11.26
CA ILE A 28 -9.38 -16.94 -12.70
C ILE A 28 -7.98 -17.02 -13.28
N ASN A 29 -7.78 -17.88 -14.27
CA ASN A 29 -6.56 -17.86 -15.07
C ASN A 29 -6.64 -16.71 -16.10
N VAL A 30 -5.71 -15.78 -16.02
CA VAL A 30 -5.73 -14.56 -16.86
C VAL A 30 -5.68 -14.88 -18.35
N LYS A 31 -5.06 -16.00 -18.76
CA LYS A 31 -5.02 -16.45 -20.16
C LYS A 31 -6.41 -16.71 -20.75
N THR A 32 -7.40 -17.03 -19.91
CA THR A 32 -8.76 -17.34 -20.36
C THR A 32 -9.67 -16.11 -20.42
N VAL A 33 -9.20 -14.97 -19.92
CA VAL A 33 -9.98 -13.73 -19.88
C VAL A 33 -9.94 -13.06 -21.26
N LYS A 34 -11.10 -12.91 -21.89
CA LYS A 34 -11.21 -12.08 -23.09
C LYS A 34 -10.96 -10.62 -22.71
N HIS A 35 -10.14 -9.94 -23.52
CA HIS A 35 -9.92 -8.51 -23.33
C HIS A 35 -11.26 -7.78 -23.55
N LEU A 36 -11.59 -6.84 -22.64
CA LEU A 36 -12.67 -5.89 -22.86
C LEU A 36 -12.24 -4.98 -24.03
N HIS A 37 -13.16 -4.68 -24.95
CA HIS A 37 -12.87 -3.69 -25.99
C HIS A 37 -12.55 -2.31 -25.36
N ALA A 38 -11.65 -1.57 -26.00
CA ALA A 38 -11.05 -0.33 -25.49
C ALA A 38 -12.03 0.82 -25.16
N ASP A 39 -13.26 0.73 -25.64
CA ASP A 39 -14.28 1.77 -25.44
C ASP A 39 -14.92 1.76 -24.03
N GLU A 40 -14.56 0.78 -23.18
CA GLU A 40 -15.10 0.65 -21.83
C GLU A 40 -14.05 0.87 -20.75
N LEU A 41 -13.57 2.11 -20.59
CA LEU A 41 -12.91 2.56 -19.36
C LEU A 41 -13.91 2.47 -18.21
N MET A 42 -13.89 1.37 -17.48
CA MET A 42 -14.77 1.17 -16.33
C MET A 42 -14.02 1.43 -15.04
N ASN A 43 -14.49 2.41 -14.28
CA ASN A 43 -14.18 2.52 -12.86
C ASN A 43 -15.06 1.52 -12.10
N LEU A 44 -14.44 0.55 -11.43
CA LEU A 44 -15.13 -0.50 -10.70
C LEU A 44 -14.89 -0.35 -9.20
N ALA A 45 -15.93 -0.64 -8.42
CA ALA A 45 -15.82 -0.88 -6.98
C ALA A 45 -16.43 -2.26 -6.69
N LEU A 46 -15.67 -3.15 -6.07
CA LEU A 46 -16.05 -4.52 -5.82
C LEU A 46 -16.30 -4.74 -4.33
N ASP A 47 -17.31 -5.52 -3.95
CA ASP A 47 -17.61 -5.85 -2.55
C ASP A 47 -16.78 -7.06 -2.04
N PHE A 48 -15.70 -7.43 -2.74
CA PHE A 48 -14.85 -8.57 -2.41
C PHE A 48 -13.36 -8.24 -2.56
N TYR A 49 -12.52 -9.03 -1.90
CA TYR A 49 -11.06 -8.94 -2.02
C TYR A 49 -10.59 -9.43 -3.38
N ILE A 50 -9.54 -8.82 -3.90
CA ILE A 50 -8.81 -9.29 -5.08
C ILE A 50 -7.35 -9.49 -4.70
N ILE A 51 -6.82 -10.65 -5.09
CA ILE A 51 -5.38 -10.93 -5.13
C ILE A 51 -5.05 -11.27 -6.59
N ALA A 52 -4.25 -10.44 -7.24
CA ALA A 52 -3.87 -10.64 -8.63
C ALA A 52 -2.37 -10.89 -8.74
N LEU A 53 -2.00 -12.00 -9.38
CA LEU A 53 -0.66 -12.29 -9.85
C LEU A 53 -0.67 -12.17 -11.37
N LYS A 54 0.16 -11.29 -11.93
CA LYS A 54 0.22 -11.06 -13.38
C LYS A 54 1.66 -11.03 -13.87
N ARG A 55 1.87 -11.61 -15.05
CA ARG A 55 3.08 -11.46 -15.83
C ARG A 55 2.66 -11.03 -17.25
N ILE A 56 3.31 -10.02 -17.77
CA ILE A 56 3.06 -9.51 -19.13
C ILE A 56 4.33 -9.72 -19.94
N PHE A 57 4.19 -10.31 -21.12
CA PHE A 57 5.27 -10.58 -22.04
C PHE A 57 5.27 -9.55 -23.19
N ASN A 58 6.41 -9.37 -23.87
CA ASN A 58 6.59 -8.53 -25.05
C ASN A 58 6.57 -7.01 -24.82
N ASN A 59 7.43 -6.50 -23.92
CA ASN A 59 7.58 -5.04 -23.69
C ASN A 59 6.25 -4.29 -23.46
N GLY A 60 5.20 -5.00 -23.08
CA GLY A 60 3.92 -4.41 -22.74
C GLY A 60 4.07 -3.62 -21.45
N LYS A 61 4.17 -2.29 -21.56
CA LYS A 61 4.14 -1.41 -20.41
C LYS A 61 2.69 -1.25 -19.97
N LEU A 62 2.29 -1.92 -18.92
CA LEU A 62 0.98 -1.68 -18.33
C LEU A 62 1.05 -0.39 -17.52
N LYS A 63 0.24 0.58 -17.89
CA LYS A 63 0.09 1.80 -17.14
C LYS A 63 -0.90 1.54 -16.00
N TYR A 64 -0.37 1.40 -14.78
CA TYR A 64 -1.18 1.38 -13.57
C TYR A 64 -1.08 2.75 -12.91
N GLY A 65 -2.15 3.53 -12.93
CA GLY A 65 -2.11 4.92 -12.52
C GLY A 65 -1.18 5.76 -13.43
N GLN A 66 -0.22 6.49 -12.86
CA GLN A 66 0.73 7.33 -13.63
C GLN A 66 2.10 6.67 -13.86
N GLN A 67 2.35 5.45 -13.38
CA GLN A 67 3.64 4.78 -13.50
C GLN A 67 3.60 3.64 -14.53
N LEU A 68 4.68 3.57 -15.33
CA LEU A 68 4.95 2.48 -16.26
C LEU A 68 5.73 1.38 -15.51
N TYR A 69 5.24 0.14 -15.58
CA TYR A 69 5.91 -1.01 -14.99
C TYR A 69 6.53 -1.88 -16.08
N ASP A 70 7.76 -2.33 -15.82
CA ASP A 70 8.41 -3.38 -16.57
C ASP A 70 8.07 -4.72 -15.90
N PHE A 71 7.28 -5.56 -16.58
CA PHE A 71 6.67 -6.76 -16.03
C PHE A 71 7.41 -8.05 -16.40
N ASP A 72 8.69 -7.99 -16.69
CA ASP A 72 9.50 -9.20 -16.93
C ASP A 72 9.54 -10.14 -15.71
N GLU A 73 9.22 -9.61 -14.54
CA GLU A 73 9.04 -10.35 -13.28
C GLU A 73 7.54 -10.45 -12.93
N GLY A 74 7.14 -11.47 -12.17
CA GLY A 74 5.79 -11.62 -11.67
C GLY A 74 5.42 -10.47 -10.73
N VAL A 75 4.25 -9.87 -10.92
CA VAL A 75 3.74 -8.77 -10.11
C VAL A 75 2.47 -9.17 -9.40
N MET A 76 2.45 -9.02 -8.06
CA MET A 76 1.23 -9.19 -7.28
C MET A 76 0.67 -7.84 -6.83
N SER A 77 -0.66 -7.75 -6.86
CA SER A 77 -1.43 -6.65 -6.29
C SER A 77 -2.58 -7.18 -5.44
N PHE A 78 -2.97 -6.38 -4.44
CA PHE A 78 -4.00 -6.71 -3.47
C PHE A 78 -4.99 -5.55 -3.43
N MET A 79 -6.28 -5.85 -3.34
CA MET A 79 -7.34 -4.85 -3.23
C MET A 79 -8.37 -5.27 -2.20
N SER A 80 -8.72 -4.34 -1.32
CA SER A 80 -9.80 -4.49 -0.35
C SER A 80 -11.19 -4.31 -0.99
N PRO A 81 -12.25 -4.83 -0.39
CA PRO A 81 -13.62 -4.50 -0.78
C PRO A 81 -13.86 -2.99 -0.80
N ASN A 82 -14.67 -2.52 -1.77
CA ASN A 82 -15.04 -1.12 -2.00
C ASN A 82 -13.90 -0.19 -2.46
N GLN A 83 -12.71 -0.69 -2.69
CA GLN A 83 -11.64 0.09 -3.31
C GLN A 83 -11.98 0.33 -4.80
N VAL A 84 -11.90 1.60 -5.22
CA VAL A 84 -12.16 1.97 -6.63
C VAL A 84 -10.89 1.76 -7.44
N PHE A 85 -11.00 1.04 -8.54
CA PHE A 85 -9.91 0.88 -9.49
C PHE A 85 -10.39 1.07 -10.92
N SER A 86 -9.48 1.52 -11.76
CA SER A 86 -9.74 1.72 -13.19
C SER A 86 -8.97 0.66 -13.98
N ILE A 87 -9.64 0.00 -14.89
CA ILE A 87 -8.99 -0.87 -15.87
C ILE A 87 -8.88 -0.07 -17.16
N SER A 88 -7.65 0.28 -17.56
CA SER A 88 -7.36 0.76 -18.92
C SER A 88 -6.71 -0.35 -19.71
N ILE A 89 -7.21 -0.62 -20.90
CA ILE A 89 -6.65 -1.59 -21.80
C ILE A 89 -6.03 -0.83 -22.96
N ASP A 90 -4.71 -0.95 -23.11
CA ASP A 90 -4.08 -0.52 -24.35
C ASP A 90 -4.44 -1.50 -25.46
N ASN A 91 -4.88 -0.96 -26.63
CA ASN A 91 -5.33 -1.71 -27.80
C ASN A 91 -4.25 -2.53 -28.52
N ASN A 92 -3.19 -2.93 -27.86
CA ASN A 92 -2.19 -3.82 -28.43
C ASN A 92 -2.73 -5.26 -28.38
N GLU A 93 -3.24 -5.73 -29.52
CA GLU A 93 -3.77 -7.10 -29.73
C GLU A 93 -2.77 -8.21 -29.41
N ASP A 94 -1.48 -7.91 -29.23
CA ASP A 94 -0.39 -8.85 -28.97
C ASP A 94 0.06 -8.98 -27.51
N LEU A 95 -0.64 -8.36 -26.56
CA LEU A 95 -0.30 -8.47 -25.13
C LEU A 95 -0.57 -9.89 -24.62
N LYS A 96 0.46 -10.74 -24.60
CA LYS A 96 0.39 -12.04 -23.93
C LYS A 96 0.46 -11.82 -22.42
N GLN A 97 -0.63 -12.07 -21.74
CA GLN A 97 -0.73 -12.04 -20.27
C GLN A 97 -0.79 -13.47 -19.73
N SER A 98 -0.17 -13.67 -18.56
CA SER A 98 -0.32 -14.89 -17.78
C SER A 98 -0.47 -14.56 -16.31
N GLY A 99 -0.91 -15.52 -15.52
CA GLY A 99 -1.09 -15.41 -14.10
C GLY A 99 -2.52 -15.71 -13.65
N TYR A 100 -2.85 -15.28 -12.45
CA TYR A 100 -4.09 -15.62 -11.78
C TYR A 100 -4.72 -14.41 -11.11
N VAL A 101 -6.04 -14.40 -11.03
CA VAL A 101 -6.81 -13.48 -10.19
C VAL A 101 -7.67 -14.30 -9.24
N LEU A 102 -7.45 -14.10 -7.96
CA LEU A 102 -8.21 -14.73 -6.89
C LEU A 102 -9.19 -13.69 -6.34
N LEU A 103 -10.48 -14.03 -6.36
CA LEU A 103 -11.59 -13.24 -5.83
C LEU A 103 -12.12 -13.91 -4.58
N ILE A 104 -12.28 -13.14 -3.49
CA ILE A 104 -12.71 -13.68 -2.18
C ILE A 104 -13.77 -12.76 -1.60
N HIS A 105 -15.01 -13.22 -1.55
CA HIS A 105 -16.10 -12.50 -0.89
C HIS A 105 -15.89 -12.54 0.63
N PRO A 106 -16.12 -11.44 1.39
CA PRO A 106 -15.97 -11.44 2.85
C PRO A 106 -16.77 -12.55 3.56
N ASP A 107 -17.94 -12.93 3.03
CA ASP A 107 -18.76 -14.00 3.60
C ASP A 107 -18.06 -15.37 3.53
N PHE A 108 -17.12 -15.61 2.60
CA PHE A 108 -16.32 -16.83 2.58
C PHE A 108 -15.42 -16.96 3.82
N LEU A 109 -15.02 -15.83 4.37
CA LEU A 109 -14.15 -15.78 5.56
C LEU A 109 -14.96 -15.91 6.88
N TRP A 110 -16.29 -15.87 6.81
CA TRP A 110 -17.15 -15.89 7.98
C TRP A 110 -16.85 -17.11 8.88
N ASN A 111 -16.82 -16.90 10.20
CA ASN A 111 -16.46 -17.88 11.22
C ASN A 111 -15.03 -18.45 11.14
N THR A 112 -14.12 -17.81 10.40
CA THR A 112 -12.70 -18.21 10.36
C THR A 112 -11.82 -17.18 11.08
N PRO A 113 -10.61 -17.56 11.57
CA PRO A 113 -9.65 -16.61 12.12
C PRO A 113 -9.27 -15.52 11.11
N LEU A 114 -9.17 -15.87 9.82
CA LEU A 114 -8.80 -14.95 8.74
C LEU A 114 -9.78 -13.78 8.59
N ALA A 115 -11.05 -13.94 8.91
CA ALA A 115 -12.03 -12.84 8.90
C ALA A 115 -11.60 -11.65 9.78
N LYS A 116 -10.88 -11.92 10.88
CA LYS A 116 -10.40 -10.89 11.81
C LYS A 116 -8.99 -10.38 11.42
N THR A 117 -8.15 -11.26 10.88
CA THR A 117 -6.74 -10.96 10.65
C THR A 117 -6.45 -10.41 9.25
N ILE A 118 -7.32 -10.64 8.25
CA ILE A 118 -7.09 -10.17 6.87
C ILE A 118 -6.89 -8.65 6.78
N ARG A 119 -7.55 -7.89 7.64
CA ARG A 119 -7.41 -6.43 7.71
C ARG A 119 -6.08 -5.96 8.32
N GLN A 120 -5.32 -6.85 8.92
CA GLN A 120 -3.99 -6.54 9.48
C GLN A 120 -2.89 -6.58 8.41
N TYR A 121 -3.18 -7.15 7.25
CA TYR A 121 -2.27 -7.13 6.10
C TYR A 121 -2.37 -5.78 5.39
N GLU A 122 -1.49 -4.86 5.76
CA GLU A 122 -1.45 -3.45 5.31
C GLU A 122 -1.40 -3.30 3.79
N TYR A 123 -0.88 -4.29 3.07
CA TYR A 123 -0.75 -4.23 1.61
C TYR A 123 -2.09 -4.31 0.86
N PHE A 124 -3.20 -4.63 1.51
CA PHE A 124 -4.53 -4.46 0.93
C PHE A 124 -4.95 -2.98 0.80
N ASP A 125 -4.31 -2.10 1.59
CA ASP A 125 -4.54 -0.65 1.54
C ASP A 125 -3.49 0.06 0.67
N TYR A 126 -2.57 -0.68 0.06
CA TYR A 126 -1.55 -0.12 -0.81
C TYR A 126 -2.16 0.35 -2.14
N SER A 127 -1.58 1.41 -2.71
CA SER A 127 -1.91 1.83 -4.06
C SER A 127 -1.39 0.81 -5.08
N VAL A 128 -2.00 0.75 -6.25
CA VAL A 128 -1.60 -0.22 -7.28
C VAL A 128 -0.15 -0.06 -7.73
N ASN A 129 0.38 1.17 -7.65
CA ASN A 129 1.79 1.47 -7.91
C ASN A 129 2.76 0.95 -6.84
N GLU A 130 2.25 0.39 -5.76
CA GLU A 130 3.02 -0.20 -4.65
C GLU A 130 2.98 -1.74 -4.70
N ALA A 131 2.81 -2.29 -5.91
CA ALA A 131 2.73 -3.72 -6.14
C ALA A 131 3.97 -4.49 -5.66
N LEU A 132 3.75 -5.76 -5.32
CA LEU A 132 4.81 -6.69 -4.94
C LEU A 132 5.44 -7.31 -6.19
N PHE A 133 6.75 -7.19 -6.30
CA PHE A 133 7.54 -7.84 -7.35
C PHE A 133 8.14 -9.14 -6.83
N LEU A 134 7.93 -10.20 -7.55
CA LEU A 134 8.35 -11.55 -7.19
C LEU A 134 9.53 -12.00 -8.02
N SER A 135 10.53 -12.59 -7.38
CA SER A 135 11.51 -13.40 -8.10
C SER A 135 10.83 -14.65 -8.68
N GLU A 136 11.46 -15.28 -9.66
CA GLU A 136 10.96 -16.50 -10.31
C GLU A 136 10.61 -17.62 -9.30
N LYS A 137 11.44 -17.79 -8.27
CA LYS A 137 11.21 -18.77 -7.21
C LYS A 137 10.01 -18.40 -6.34
N GLU A 138 9.85 -17.13 -5.99
CA GLU A 138 8.72 -16.65 -5.21
C GLU A 138 7.41 -16.75 -5.98
N GLU A 139 7.44 -16.39 -7.27
CA GLU A 139 6.30 -16.53 -8.15
C GLU A 139 5.84 -17.99 -8.26
N LYS A 140 6.77 -18.92 -8.43
CA LYS A 140 6.45 -20.35 -8.45
C LYS A 140 5.76 -20.81 -7.19
N THR A 141 6.25 -20.39 -6.02
CA THR A 141 5.64 -20.72 -4.72
C THR A 141 4.19 -20.18 -4.64
N ILE A 142 3.95 -18.95 -5.09
CA ILE A 142 2.60 -18.36 -5.08
C ILE A 142 1.67 -19.08 -6.05
N ILE A 143 2.16 -19.42 -7.25
CA ILE A 143 1.37 -20.17 -8.25
C ILE A 143 0.93 -21.50 -7.67
N GLU A 144 1.85 -22.28 -7.07
CA GLU A 144 1.53 -23.57 -6.46
C GLU A 144 0.42 -23.46 -5.41
N ILE A 145 0.44 -22.42 -4.57
CA ILE A 145 -0.61 -22.18 -3.57
C ILE A 145 -1.94 -21.84 -4.26
N ILE A 146 -1.94 -20.98 -5.28
CA ILE A 146 -3.16 -20.59 -6.01
C ILE A 146 -3.76 -21.79 -6.73
N GLU A 147 -2.93 -22.64 -7.33
CA GLU A 147 -3.38 -23.86 -8.01
C GLU A 147 -4.00 -24.85 -7.03
N ASN A 148 -3.46 -25.00 -5.81
CA ASN A 148 -4.08 -25.81 -4.76
C ASN A 148 -5.45 -25.26 -4.35
N ILE A 149 -5.59 -23.93 -4.22
CA ILE A 149 -6.90 -23.30 -3.97
C ILE A 149 -7.86 -23.59 -5.14
N GLN A 150 -7.41 -23.45 -6.38
CA GLN A 150 -8.23 -23.74 -7.57
C GLN A 150 -8.69 -25.19 -7.59
N GLN A 151 -7.80 -26.12 -7.33
CA GLN A 151 -8.10 -27.55 -7.29
C GLN A 151 -9.16 -27.87 -6.23
N GLU A 152 -9.06 -27.26 -5.03
CA GLU A 152 -10.03 -27.45 -3.97
C GLU A 152 -11.40 -26.85 -4.33
N CYS A 153 -11.45 -25.69 -5.00
CA CYS A 153 -12.69 -25.10 -5.49
C CYS A 153 -13.39 -25.97 -6.57
N GLN A 154 -12.61 -26.75 -7.34
CA GLN A 154 -13.11 -27.63 -8.40
C GLN A 154 -13.45 -29.04 -7.92
N SER A 155 -13.03 -29.39 -6.72
CA SER A 155 -13.35 -30.69 -6.13
C SER A 155 -14.80 -30.75 -5.60
N THR A 156 -15.23 -31.91 -5.16
CA THR A 156 -16.53 -32.04 -4.46
C THR A 156 -16.45 -31.28 -3.15
N ILE A 157 -17.23 -30.21 -3.03
CA ILE A 157 -17.27 -29.36 -1.82
C ILE A 157 -17.81 -30.18 -0.64
N ASP A 158 -17.04 -30.25 0.42
CA ASP A 158 -17.38 -30.89 1.68
C ASP A 158 -17.17 -29.94 2.89
N ASN A 159 -17.37 -30.48 4.10
CA ASN A 159 -17.23 -29.69 5.33
C ASN A 159 -15.78 -29.23 5.64
N PHE A 160 -14.79 -29.74 4.94
CA PHE A 160 -13.36 -29.42 5.12
C PHE A 160 -12.85 -28.42 4.10
N SER A 161 -13.51 -28.32 2.94
CA SER A 161 -13.04 -27.50 1.80
C SER A 161 -12.79 -26.05 2.18
N GLN A 162 -13.70 -25.43 2.97
CA GLN A 162 -13.49 -24.05 3.45
C GLN A 162 -12.21 -23.93 4.28
N ASN A 163 -11.97 -24.86 5.22
CA ASN A 163 -10.80 -24.81 6.11
C ASN A 163 -9.49 -25.01 5.33
N ILE A 164 -9.49 -25.91 4.33
CA ILE A 164 -8.33 -26.15 3.47
C ILE A 164 -8.00 -24.89 2.65
N ILE A 165 -9.01 -24.29 2.04
CA ILE A 165 -8.82 -23.04 1.27
C ILE A 165 -8.34 -21.91 2.19
N ILE A 166 -8.89 -21.76 3.39
CA ILE A 166 -8.45 -20.75 4.37
C ILE A 166 -6.98 -20.95 4.74
N ALA A 167 -6.54 -22.18 4.99
CA ALA A 167 -5.14 -22.48 5.29
C ALA A 167 -4.20 -22.08 4.15
N HIS A 168 -4.59 -22.35 2.90
CA HIS A 168 -3.85 -21.90 1.72
C HIS A 168 -3.83 -20.37 1.59
N LEU A 169 -4.96 -19.69 1.87
CA LEU A 169 -5.03 -18.23 1.87
C LEU A 169 -4.11 -17.63 2.93
N GLU A 170 -4.13 -18.13 4.16
CA GLU A 170 -3.23 -17.68 5.23
C GLU A 170 -1.75 -17.88 4.85
N THR A 171 -1.43 -19.00 4.22
CA THR A 171 -0.07 -19.29 3.71
C THR A 171 0.32 -18.29 2.62
N LEU A 172 -0.54 -18.03 1.63
CA LEU A 172 -0.30 -17.06 0.56
C LEU A 172 -0.06 -15.66 1.13
N LEU A 173 -0.92 -15.21 2.04
CA LEU A 173 -0.81 -13.89 2.67
C LEU A 173 0.47 -13.76 3.51
N SER A 174 0.86 -14.81 4.21
CA SER A 174 2.12 -14.85 4.98
C SER A 174 3.35 -14.75 4.07
N TYR A 175 3.35 -15.44 2.93
CA TYR A 175 4.42 -15.29 1.93
C TYR A 175 4.45 -13.90 1.32
N ALA A 176 3.30 -13.33 0.99
CA ALA A 176 3.21 -11.97 0.47
C ALA A 176 3.80 -10.96 1.48
N ASP A 177 3.49 -11.11 2.76
CA ASP A 177 4.04 -10.27 3.84
C ASP A 177 5.57 -10.37 3.92
N ARG A 178 6.10 -11.60 3.89
CA ARG A 178 7.54 -11.85 3.84
C ARG A 178 8.21 -11.23 2.61
N PHE A 179 7.58 -11.34 1.43
CA PHE A 179 8.14 -10.82 0.18
C PHE A 179 8.09 -9.30 0.11
N TYR A 180 7.05 -8.65 0.64
CA TYR A 180 7.04 -7.20 0.83
C TYR A 180 8.16 -6.74 1.77
N HIS A 181 8.37 -7.44 2.88
CA HIS A 181 9.47 -7.12 3.79
C HIS A 181 10.83 -7.23 3.08
N ARG A 182 11.07 -8.31 2.33
CA ARG A 182 12.26 -8.46 1.48
C ARG A 182 12.36 -7.31 0.47
N GLN A 183 11.26 -6.94 -0.20
CA GLN A 183 11.25 -5.87 -1.20
C GLN A 183 11.69 -4.53 -0.59
N PHE A 184 11.23 -4.20 0.60
CA PHE A 184 11.67 -2.99 1.31
C PHE A 184 13.16 -3.01 1.64
N LEU A 185 13.70 -4.18 1.99
CA LEU A 185 15.14 -4.31 2.30
C LEU A 185 16.03 -4.27 1.05
N ILE A 186 15.63 -4.91 -0.05
CA ILE A 186 16.46 -5.07 -1.25
C ILE A 186 16.40 -3.83 -2.15
N ARG A 187 15.25 -3.19 -2.30
CA ARG A 187 15.09 -1.97 -3.12
C ARG A 187 15.71 -0.73 -2.45
N LYS A 188 16.89 -0.86 -1.84
CA LYS A 188 17.58 0.22 -1.12
C LYS A 188 17.60 1.54 -1.92
N LYS A 189 17.93 1.51 -3.22
CA LYS A 189 18.02 2.72 -4.03
C LYS A 189 16.66 3.44 -4.17
N ALA A 190 15.60 2.75 -4.54
CA ALA A 190 14.26 3.33 -4.69
C ALA A 190 13.69 3.78 -3.33
N ASN A 191 13.93 3.00 -2.29
CA ASN A 191 13.48 3.30 -0.94
C ASN A 191 14.25 4.49 -0.34
N HIS A 192 15.56 4.60 -0.59
CA HIS A 192 16.35 5.79 -0.22
C HIS A 192 15.88 7.02 -0.98
N GLN A 193 15.59 6.91 -2.27
CA GLN A 193 15.02 8.03 -3.03
C GLN A 193 13.68 8.51 -2.45
N THR A 194 12.84 7.60 -1.96
CA THR A 194 11.58 7.97 -1.29
C THR A 194 11.86 8.66 0.04
N LEU A 195 12.84 8.17 0.80
CA LEU A 195 13.28 8.79 2.05
C LEU A 195 13.88 10.19 1.81
N ASP A 196 14.76 10.33 0.80
CA ASP A 196 15.35 11.62 0.41
C ASP A 196 14.25 12.62 -0.02
N ARG A 197 13.26 12.16 -0.78
CA ARG A 197 12.10 12.99 -1.17
C ARG A 197 11.26 13.40 0.05
N LEU A 198 11.07 12.50 1.02
CA LEU A 198 10.38 12.79 2.26
C LEU A 198 11.14 13.85 3.08
N GLU A 199 12.45 13.66 3.26
CA GLU A 199 13.28 14.62 3.99
C GLU A 199 13.28 16.00 3.33
N LYS A 200 13.40 16.04 2.00
CA LYS A 200 13.29 17.29 1.24
C LYS A 200 11.92 17.94 1.40
N LEU A 201 10.85 17.16 1.26
CA LEU A 201 9.48 17.66 1.43
C LEU A 201 9.26 18.28 2.82
N LEU A 202 9.72 17.60 3.87
CA LEU A 202 9.61 18.11 5.24
C LEU A 202 10.49 19.36 5.45
N SER A 203 11.71 19.38 4.93
CA SER A 203 12.59 20.54 4.98
C SER A 203 11.97 21.75 4.29
N ASP A 204 11.45 21.56 3.06
CA ASP A 204 10.79 22.62 2.30
C ASP A 204 9.53 23.13 3.03
N TYR A 205 8.72 22.22 3.59
CA TYR A 205 7.53 22.59 4.34
C TYR A 205 7.85 23.38 5.61
N PHE A 206 8.84 22.94 6.39
CA PHE A 206 9.24 23.61 7.63
C PHE A 206 9.93 24.96 7.40
N ASN A 207 10.40 25.24 6.18
CA ASN A 207 10.95 26.53 5.79
C ASN A 207 9.95 27.44 5.05
N SER A 208 8.73 26.95 4.78
CA SER A 208 7.69 27.72 4.09
C SER A 208 6.70 28.35 5.09
N ASP A 209 5.92 29.33 4.60
CA ASP A 209 4.83 29.94 5.38
C ASP A 209 3.66 28.94 5.62
N ASP A 210 3.63 27.83 4.91
CA ASP A 210 2.58 26.82 5.08
C ASP A 210 2.54 26.23 6.47
N ILE A 211 3.68 26.06 7.13
CA ILE A 211 3.73 25.56 8.50
C ILE A 211 3.01 26.48 9.49
N ILE A 212 3.12 27.81 9.29
CA ILE A 212 2.46 28.80 10.14
C ILE A 212 0.96 28.82 9.89
N ARG A 213 0.54 28.67 8.62
CA ARG A 213 -0.85 28.75 8.21
C ARG A 213 -1.65 27.46 8.43
N LYS A 214 -1.01 26.30 8.24
CA LYS A 214 -1.65 24.98 8.21
C LYS A 214 -1.26 24.10 9.40
N GLY A 215 -0.29 24.54 10.22
CA GLY A 215 0.26 23.74 11.32
C GLY A 215 1.18 22.62 10.83
N LEU A 216 1.36 21.61 11.69
CA LEU A 216 2.21 20.46 11.39
C LEU A 216 1.65 19.62 10.25
N PRO A 217 2.52 19.11 9.33
CA PRO A 217 2.06 18.26 8.24
C PRO A 217 1.52 16.93 8.78
N SER A 218 0.32 16.57 8.35
CA SER A 218 -0.26 15.26 8.66
C SER A 218 0.41 14.14 7.85
N VAL A 219 0.33 12.91 8.35
CA VAL A 219 0.81 11.72 7.61
C VAL A 219 0.13 11.62 6.24
N GLN A 220 -1.18 11.91 6.17
CA GLN A 220 -1.93 11.92 4.91
C GLN A 220 -1.37 12.95 3.93
N PHE A 221 -1.16 14.19 4.36
CA PHE A 221 -0.56 15.23 3.50
C PHE A 221 0.79 14.80 2.93
N VAL A 222 1.66 14.22 3.75
CA VAL A 222 2.98 13.74 3.32
C VAL A 222 2.86 12.60 2.31
N SER A 223 1.99 11.63 2.57
CA SER A 223 1.75 10.50 1.68
C SER A 223 1.21 10.95 0.32
N ASP A 224 0.25 11.87 0.29
CA ASP A 224 -0.32 12.44 -0.94
C ASP A 224 0.76 13.16 -1.77
N LYS A 225 1.62 13.95 -1.11
CA LYS A 225 2.73 14.67 -1.77
C LYS A 225 3.79 13.74 -2.34
N LEU A 226 4.03 12.61 -1.70
CA LEU A 226 4.96 11.58 -2.17
C LEU A 226 4.32 10.64 -3.21
N ASN A 227 3.00 10.70 -3.37
CA ASN A 227 2.21 9.82 -4.23
C ASN A 227 2.33 8.34 -3.82
N VAL A 228 2.22 8.10 -2.51
CA VAL A 228 2.21 6.76 -1.90
C VAL A 228 1.07 6.65 -0.90
N SER A 229 0.64 5.42 -0.57
CA SER A 229 -0.34 5.20 0.48
C SER A 229 0.25 5.44 1.89
N VAL A 230 -0.60 5.83 2.84
CA VAL A 230 -0.21 6.00 4.25
C VAL A 230 0.39 4.70 4.80
N SER A 231 -0.25 3.56 4.52
CA SER A 231 0.19 2.24 4.97
C SER A 231 1.56 1.86 4.39
N TYR A 232 1.77 2.11 3.09
CA TYR A 232 3.07 1.87 2.45
C TYR A 232 4.18 2.73 3.07
N LEU A 233 3.95 4.05 3.20
CA LEU A 233 4.94 4.97 3.77
C LEU A 233 5.28 4.58 5.22
N SER A 234 4.27 4.23 6.01
CA SER A 234 4.46 3.82 7.41
C SER A 234 5.30 2.54 7.51
N ARG A 235 5.02 1.55 6.69
CA ARG A 235 5.79 0.30 6.65
C ARG A 235 7.21 0.52 6.13
N LEU A 236 7.38 1.32 5.08
CA LEU A 236 8.69 1.70 4.55
C LEU A 236 9.56 2.32 5.64
N LEU A 237 9.07 3.36 6.32
CA LEU A 237 9.79 4.04 7.39
C LEU A 237 10.08 3.12 8.58
N LYS A 238 9.11 2.30 8.98
CA LYS A 238 9.32 1.32 10.06
C LYS A 238 10.42 0.34 9.72
N THR A 239 10.47 -0.13 8.47
CA THR A 239 11.51 -1.07 8.01
C THR A 239 12.89 -0.43 7.89
N LEU A 240 12.98 0.82 7.37
CA LEU A 240 14.26 1.48 7.12
C LEU A 240 14.83 2.19 8.34
N THR A 241 13.98 2.78 9.17
CA THR A 241 14.39 3.68 10.28
C THR A 241 13.96 3.19 11.66
N GLY A 242 13.10 2.17 11.73
CA GLY A 242 12.49 1.70 12.97
C GLY A 242 11.37 2.61 13.52
N GLN A 243 11.04 3.71 12.83
CA GLN A 243 10.12 4.74 13.30
C GLN A 243 8.78 4.71 12.56
N SER A 244 7.70 5.17 13.22
CA SER A 244 6.47 5.50 12.51
C SER A 244 6.63 6.81 11.72
N THR A 245 5.78 7.03 10.71
CA THR A 245 5.80 8.28 9.92
C THR A 245 5.63 9.51 10.79
N GLN A 246 4.75 9.47 11.77
CA GLN A 246 4.55 10.60 12.71
C GLN A 246 5.78 10.84 13.58
N GLN A 247 6.44 9.79 14.06
CA GLN A 247 7.69 9.93 14.81
C GLN A 247 8.78 10.60 13.96
N PHE A 248 8.91 10.17 12.70
CA PHE A 248 9.86 10.73 11.77
C PHE A 248 9.61 12.24 11.50
N ILE A 249 8.34 12.63 11.27
CA ILE A 249 7.95 14.04 11.10
C ILE A 249 8.32 14.85 12.36
N HIS A 250 8.01 14.34 13.56
CA HIS A 250 8.33 15.00 14.81
C HIS A 250 9.85 15.15 15.03
N ASP A 251 10.64 14.12 14.68
CA ASP A 251 12.08 14.18 14.85
C ASP A 251 12.71 15.24 13.93
N LYS A 252 12.27 15.32 12.67
CA LYS A 252 12.70 16.39 11.74
C LYS A 252 12.27 17.79 12.21
N LEU A 253 11.09 17.91 12.80
CA LEU A 253 10.64 19.15 13.41
C LEU A 253 11.53 19.56 14.59
N ILE A 254 11.91 18.61 15.44
CA ILE A 254 12.80 18.87 16.59
C ILE A 254 14.23 19.23 16.14
N GLU A 255 14.74 18.63 15.06
CA GLU A 255 15.99 19.06 14.43
C GLU A 255 15.91 20.55 14.02
N LYS A 256 14.81 20.95 13.37
CA LYS A 256 14.60 22.35 13.00
C LYS A 256 14.41 23.28 14.22
N ALA A 257 13.77 22.79 15.27
CA ALA A 257 13.63 23.53 16.53
C ALA A 257 14.99 23.76 17.20
N LYS A 258 15.85 22.76 17.24
CA LYS A 258 17.21 22.87 17.76
C LYS A 258 18.02 23.90 16.97
N GLU A 259 17.96 23.88 15.63
CA GLU A 259 18.58 24.88 14.80
C GLU A 259 18.16 26.31 15.20
N LYS A 260 16.83 26.57 15.25
CA LYS A 260 16.30 27.89 15.60
C LYS A 260 16.69 28.32 17.04
N LEU A 261 16.68 27.38 17.99
CA LEU A 261 17.05 27.66 19.39
C LEU A 261 18.52 28.05 19.55
N SER A 262 19.42 27.50 18.72
CA SER A 262 20.87 27.75 18.78
C SER A 262 21.34 28.90 17.88
N THR A 263 20.56 29.28 16.86
CA THR A 263 21.00 30.26 15.85
C THR A 263 20.23 31.57 15.85
N THR A 264 19.15 31.69 16.66
CA THR A 264 18.31 32.89 16.68
C THR A 264 18.04 33.39 18.12
N GLU A 265 17.79 34.71 18.24
CA GLU A 265 17.35 35.34 19.49
C GLU A 265 15.84 35.27 19.74
N LEU A 266 15.09 34.54 18.87
CA LEU A 266 13.64 34.41 19.04
C LEU A 266 13.31 33.72 20.37
N SER A 267 12.28 34.18 21.04
CA SER A 267 11.79 33.55 22.26
C SER A 267 11.29 32.11 21.95
N VAL A 268 11.19 31.27 22.98
CA VAL A 268 10.66 29.92 22.86
C VAL A 268 9.23 29.94 22.29
N SER A 269 8.41 30.94 22.64
CA SER A 269 7.07 31.10 22.11
C SER A 269 7.06 31.49 20.64
N GLU A 270 7.90 32.39 20.20
CA GLU A 270 8.04 32.77 18.79
C GLU A 270 8.52 31.59 17.96
N ILE A 271 9.49 30.81 18.45
CA ILE A 271 9.93 29.58 17.76
C ILE A 271 8.78 28.59 17.66
N ALA A 272 8.00 28.36 18.72
CA ALA A 272 6.83 27.49 18.69
C ALA A 272 5.84 27.92 17.59
N TYR A 273 5.51 29.21 17.50
CA TYR A 273 4.61 29.73 16.46
C TYR A 273 5.20 29.60 15.05
N THR A 274 6.50 29.89 14.87
CA THR A 274 7.15 29.70 13.55
C THR A 274 7.24 28.23 13.13
N LEU A 275 7.09 27.30 14.05
CA LEU A 275 7.03 25.86 13.83
C LEU A 275 5.58 25.31 13.78
N GLY A 276 4.58 26.19 13.68
CA GLY A 276 3.18 25.83 13.47
C GLY A 276 2.44 25.33 14.70
N PHE A 277 2.94 25.59 15.91
CA PHE A 277 2.22 25.26 17.12
C PHE A 277 1.28 26.41 17.52
N GLU A 278 0.01 26.11 17.78
CA GLU A 278 -0.95 27.07 18.32
C GLU A 278 -0.59 27.48 19.75
N HIS A 279 0.03 26.56 20.51
CA HIS A 279 0.39 26.77 21.92
C HIS A 279 1.84 26.40 22.17
N SER A 280 2.64 27.32 22.70
CA SER A 280 4.05 27.10 23.07
C SER A 280 4.28 25.96 24.07
N GLN A 281 3.26 25.68 24.90
CA GLN A 281 3.29 24.56 25.85
C GLN A 281 3.31 23.20 25.15
N SER A 282 2.55 23.03 24.06
CA SER A 282 2.54 21.81 23.25
C SER A 282 3.90 21.57 22.58
N PHE A 283 4.52 22.62 22.07
CA PHE A 283 5.90 22.58 21.58
C PHE A 283 6.88 22.15 22.66
N SER A 284 6.86 22.83 23.83
CA SER A 284 7.79 22.54 24.92
C SER A 284 7.64 21.10 25.46
N LYS A 285 6.42 20.59 25.51
CA LYS A 285 6.14 19.18 25.87
C LYS A 285 6.71 18.20 24.85
N LEU A 286 6.49 18.43 23.54
CA LEU A 286 7.03 17.59 22.48
C LEU A 286 8.56 17.64 22.49
N PHE A 287 9.15 18.83 22.56
CA PHE A 287 10.60 19.02 22.58
C PHE A 287 11.24 18.27 23.76
N LYS A 288 10.69 18.45 24.99
CA LYS A 288 11.19 17.74 26.18
C LYS A 288 11.04 16.23 26.06
N SER A 289 9.95 15.74 25.49
CA SER A 289 9.74 14.28 25.29
C SER A 289 10.75 13.66 24.33
N LYS A 290 11.28 14.46 23.40
CA LYS A 290 12.23 14.00 22.36
C LYS A 290 13.69 14.24 22.72
N THR A 291 13.99 15.22 23.58
CA THR A 291 15.36 15.64 23.89
C THR A 291 15.74 15.43 25.36
N ASN A 292 14.77 15.09 26.21
CA ASN A 292 14.89 15.05 27.69
C ASN A 292 15.22 16.40 28.35
N GLN A 293 15.23 17.49 27.58
CA GLN A 293 15.49 18.86 28.03
C GLN A 293 14.36 19.77 27.59
N SER A 294 14.06 20.83 28.38
CA SER A 294 13.18 21.90 27.92
C SER A 294 13.88 22.74 26.82
N PRO A 295 13.11 23.43 25.94
CA PRO A 295 13.71 24.33 24.94
C PRO A 295 14.64 25.40 25.57
N LEU A 296 14.33 25.89 26.76
CA LEU A 296 15.13 26.88 27.46
C LEU A 296 16.44 26.27 27.97
N GLU A 297 16.40 25.10 28.62
CA GLU A 297 17.59 24.37 29.06
C GLU A 297 18.51 24.04 27.87
N PHE A 298 17.91 23.61 26.74
CA PHE A 298 18.66 23.34 25.52
C PHE A 298 19.38 24.59 25.01
N ARG A 299 18.71 25.74 24.92
CA ARG A 299 19.34 27.03 24.55
C ARG A 299 20.50 27.39 25.45
N GLN A 300 20.31 27.27 26.77
CA GLN A 300 21.34 27.61 27.77
C GLN A 300 22.59 26.70 27.64
N SER A 301 22.48 25.54 27.05
CA SER A 301 23.66 24.65 26.83
C SER A 301 24.58 25.12 25.70
N PHE A 302 24.22 26.16 24.93
CA PHE A 302 25.03 26.78 23.87
C PHE A 302 25.60 28.14 24.25
N ASN A 303 25.15 28.70 25.35
CA ASN A 303 25.67 29.95 25.94
C ASN A 303 26.54 29.60 27.15
#